data_fee6cf587820eb01e1868dc9e6f34686
#
_entry.id   fee6cf587820eb01e1868dc9e6f34686
#
_cell.length_a   1.000
_cell.length_b   1.000
_cell.length_c   1.000
_cell.angle_alpha   90.00
_cell.angle_beta   90.00
_cell.angle_gamma   90.00
#
_symmetry.space_group_name_H-M   'P 1'
#
loop_
_entity.id
_entity.type
_entity.pdbx_description
1 polymer ?
#
loop_
_entity_poly.entity_id
_entity_poly.type
_entity_poly.pdbx_seq_one_letter_code
_entity_poly.pdbx_strand_id
1 'polypeptide(L)'
;GENGAVSSVVLKHTTDNSLKEIKTGGVFVAVGSIPQTLFLKGSGVETSAGGHVIINEHMSTNVRGIFAAGDCADEFYRQAIIAAGSGAKAAIEAINYVNLVK
;
A
#
# COMPACT_ATOMS: atom_id res chain seq x y z
N GLY A 1 -13.52 -13.28 21.81
CA GLY A 1 -13.00 -13.98 22.98
C GLY A 1 -13.01 -13.10 24.22
N GLU A 2 -12.84 -13.65 25.37
CA GLU A 2 -12.67 -12.88 26.62
C GLU A 2 -11.36 -12.10 26.57
N ASN A 3 -11.33 -10.94 27.23
CA ASN A 3 -10.15 -10.05 27.33
C ASN A 3 -9.59 -9.54 25.98
N GLY A 4 -10.41 -9.47 24.92
CA GLY A 4 -9.98 -9.00 23.61
C GLY A 4 -9.07 -9.95 22.81
N ALA A 5 -8.84 -11.17 23.29
CA ALA A 5 -8.10 -12.20 22.59
C ALA A 5 -8.97 -12.99 21.61
N VAL A 6 -8.40 -13.42 20.49
CA VAL A 6 -9.08 -14.31 19.55
C VAL A 6 -9.24 -15.69 20.19
N SER A 7 -10.44 -16.28 20.15
CA SER A 7 -10.72 -17.64 20.63
C SER A 7 -11.21 -18.58 19.54
N SER A 8 -11.81 -18.02 18.49
CA SER A 8 -12.27 -18.79 17.33
C SER A 8 -12.42 -17.88 16.11
N VAL A 9 -12.55 -18.50 14.95
CA VAL A 9 -12.94 -17.87 13.69
C VAL A 9 -14.14 -18.60 13.11
N VAL A 10 -15.14 -17.86 12.63
CA VAL A 10 -16.28 -18.41 11.90
C VAL A 10 -16.05 -18.26 10.42
N LEU A 11 -15.94 -19.37 9.73
CA LEU A 11 -15.79 -19.44 8.28
C LEU A 11 -17.15 -19.64 7.63
N LYS A 12 -17.41 -18.94 6.54
CA LYS A 12 -18.57 -19.13 5.67
C LYS A 12 -18.13 -19.86 4.42
N HIS A 13 -18.74 -21.00 4.15
CA HIS A 13 -18.51 -21.77 2.94
C HIS A 13 -19.07 -21.04 1.71
N THR A 14 -18.28 -20.91 0.66
CA THR A 14 -18.64 -20.08 -0.50
C THR A 14 -19.72 -20.71 -1.39
N THR A 15 -19.89 -22.03 -1.34
CA THR A 15 -20.82 -22.75 -2.22
C THR A 15 -22.23 -22.84 -1.63
N ASP A 16 -22.35 -23.20 -0.35
CA ASP A 16 -23.64 -23.49 0.31
C ASP A 16 -23.99 -22.51 1.44
N ASN A 17 -23.10 -21.52 1.70
CA ASN A 17 -23.22 -20.53 2.77
C ASN A 17 -23.23 -21.13 4.19
N SER A 18 -22.91 -22.42 4.36
CA SER A 18 -22.81 -23.03 5.69
C SER A 18 -21.71 -22.35 6.51
N LEU A 19 -21.93 -22.33 7.83
CA LEU A 19 -20.98 -21.74 8.77
C LEU A 19 -20.22 -22.83 9.51
N LYS A 20 -18.93 -22.65 9.67
CA LYS A 20 -18.05 -23.53 10.47
C LYS A 20 -17.22 -22.71 11.42
N GLU A 21 -17.32 -22.98 12.71
CA GLU A 21 -16.45 -22.39 13.72
C GLU A 21 -15.19 -23.24 13.91
N ILE A 22 -14.03 -22.55 13.96
CA ILE A 22 -12.74 -23.17 14.24
C ILE A 22 -12.12 -22.44 15.44
N LYS A 23 -11.82 -23.17 16.50
CA LYS A 23 -11.10 -22.65 17.67
C LYS A 23 -9.65 -22.36 17.28
N THR A 24 -9.20 -21.15 17.54
CA THR A 24 -7.82 -20.71 17.26
C THR A 24 -7.46 -19.50 18.13
N GLY A 25 -6.18 -19.39 18.47
CA GLY A 25 -5.66 -18.25 19.25
C GLY A 25 -5.25 -17.04 18.40
N GLY A 26 -5.30 -17.14 17.08
CA GLY A 26 -4.95 -16.04 16.18
C GLY A 26 -5.38 -16.30 14.75
N VAL A 27 -5.55 -15.22 13.98
CA VAL A 27 -5.91 -15.28 12.55
C VAL A 27 -5.03 -14.31 11.78
N PHE A 28 -4.36 -14.81 10.73
CA PHE A 28 -3.61 -14.00 9.78
C PHE A 28 -4.41 -13.86 8.49
N VAL A 29 -4.69 -12.62 8.09
CA VAL A 29 -5.35 -12.32 6.81
C VAL A 29 -4.26 -11.96 5.80
N ALA A 30 -4.05 -12.82 4.81
CA ALA A 30 -3.01 -12.67 3.78
C ALA A 30 -3.63 -12.83 2.37
N VAL A 31 -4.66 -12.02 2.08
CA VAL A 31 -5.47 -12.09 0.86
C VAL A 31 -5.10 -11.02 -0.17
N GLY A 32 -3.95 -10.38 -0.01
CA GLY A 32 -3.47 -9.26 -0.82
C GLY A 32 -3.54 -7.94 -0.07
N SER A 33 -3.08 -6.88 -0.72
CA SER A 33 -3.07 -5.52 -0.19
C SER A 33 -3.60 -4.54 -1.23
N ILE A 34 -4.23 -3.49 -0.77
CA ILE A 34 -4.72 -2.38 -1.59
C ILE A 34 -3.98 -1.12 -1.14
N PRO A 35 -3.38 -0.35 -2.06
CA PRO A 35 -2.69 0.88 -1.70
C PRO A 35 -3.69 1.90 -1.12
N GLN A 36 -3.32 2.54 -0.02
CA GLN A 36 -4.16 3.53 0.64
C GLN A 36 -3.96 4.92 0.02
N THR A 37 -4.30 5.06 -1.25
CA THR A 37 -4.09 6.27 -2.07
C THR A 37 -5.37 7.10 -2.30
N LEU A 38 -6.49 6.70 -1.70
CA LEU A 38 -7.77 7.40 -1.86
C LEU A 38 -7.72 8.88 -1.42
N PHE A 39 -6.84 9.24 -0.50
CA PHE A 39 -6.64 10.64 -0.07
C PHE A 39 -6.11 11.55 -1.18
N LEU A 40 -5.51 10.97 -2.24
CA LEU A 40 -5.02 11.70 -3.42
C LEU A 40 -6.16 12.08 -4.39
N LYS A 41 -7.38 11.61 -4.16
CA LYS A 41 -8.51 11.91 -5.03
C LYS A 41 -8.74 13.43 -5.11
N GLY A 42 -8.68 13.96 -6.33
CA GLY A 42 -8.81 15.42 -6.57
C GLY A 42 -7.50 16.20 -6.48
N SER A 43 -6.37 15.58 -6.14
CA SER A 43 -5.05 16.24 -6.11
C SER A 43 -4.43 16.43 -7.51
N GLY A 44 -4.95 15.74 -8.53
CA GLY A 44 -4.36 15.67 -9.86
C GLY A 44 -3.25 14.61 -10.01
N VAL A 45 -2.85 13.94 -8.93
CA VAL A 45 -1.89 12.82 -9.00
C VAL A 45 -2.55 11.62 -9.67
N GLU A 46 -1.89 11.08 -10.69
CA GLU A 46 -2.36 9.90 -11.41
C GLU A 46 -2.08 8.61 -10.65
N THR A 47 -3.04 7.70 -10.72
CA THR A 47 -2.91 6.35 -10.16
C THR A 47 -3.25 5.30 -11.21
N SER A 48 -2.66 4.12 -11.08
CA SER A 48 -2.99 2.96 -11.92
C SER A 48 -4.40 2.43 -11.63
N ALA A 49 -4.86 1.49 -12.45
CA ALA A 49 -6.14 0.79 -12.20
C ALA A 49 -6.14 0.04 -10.85
N GLY A 50 -4.97 -0.37 -10.35
CA GLY A 50 -4.79 -0.97 -9.02
C GLY A 50 -4.72 0.05 -7.87
N GLY A 51 -4.77 1.34 -8.19
CA GLY A 51 -4.72 2.42 -7.21
C GLY A 51 -3.30 2.86 -6.81
N HIS A 52 -2.24 2.28 -7.40
CA HIS A 52 -0.86 2.70 -7.12
C HIS A 52 -0.53 4.02 -7.81
N VAL A 53 0.24 4.87 -7.14
CA VAL A 53 0.70 6.14 -7.71
C VAL A 53 1.62 5.87 -8.89
N ILE A 54 1.34 6.50 -10.03
CA ILE A 54 2.18 6.38 -11.22
C ILE A 54 3.38 7.30 -11.06
N ILE A 55 4.59 6.72 -11.15
CA ILE A 55 5.86 7.43 -11.04
C ILE A 55 6.76 7.11 -12.23
N ASN A 56 7.72 8.00 -12.50
CA ASN A 56 8.80 7.75 -13.42
C ASN A 56 10.03 7.15 -12.71
N GLU A 57 11.13 6.95 -13.43
CA GLU A 57 12.42 6.45 -12.90
C GLU A 57 13.06 7.34 -11.82
N HIS A 58 12.65 8.60 -11.74
CA HIS A 58 13.05 9.60 -10.75
C HIS A 58 12.06 9.72 -9.59
N MET A 59 11.20 8.73 -9.37
CA MET A 59 10.17 8.74 -8.30
C MET A 59 9.19 9.92 -8.39
N SER A 60 9.18 10.67 -9.48
CA SER A 60 8.31 11.83 -9.69
C SER A 60 6.94 11.40 -10.20
N THR A 61 5.89 12.01 -9.70
CA THR A 61 4.54 11.87 -10.22
C THR A 61 4.33 12.81 -11.42
N ASN A 62 3.15 12.75 -12.04
CA ASN A 62 2.72 13.70 -13.05
C ASN A 62 2.55 15.13 -12.50
N VAL A 63 2.44 15.32 -11.19
CA VAL A 63 2.33 16.63 -10.53
C VAL A 63 3.70 17.09 -10.06
N ARG A 64 4.18 18.21 -10.60
CA ARG A 64 5.50 18.76 -10.30
C ARG A 64 5.68 19.01 -8.79
N GLY A 65 6.78 18.52 -8.23
CA GLY A 65 7.13 18.66 -6.81
C GLY A 65 6.49 17.60 -5.90
N ILE A 66 5.74 16.63 -6.47
CA ILE A 66 5.20 15.48 -5.75
C ILE A 66 5.96 14.22 -6.19
N PHE A 67 6.50 13.52 -5.21
CA PHE A 67 7.23 12.26 -5.36
C PHE A 67 6.50 11.16 -4.59
N ALA A 68 6.60 9.93 -5.06
CA ALA A 68 6.04 8.78 -4.35
C ALA A 68 7.02 7.60 -4.36
N ALA A 69 6.98 6.79 -3.31
CA ALA A 69 7.84 5.63 -3.15
C ALA A 69 7.20 4.57 -2.26
N GLY A 70 7.77 3.38 -2.27
CA GLY A 70 7.29 2.25 -1.47
C GLY A 70 6.04 1.60 -2.06
N ASP A 71 5.33 0.84 -1.25
CA ASP A 71 4.22 0.00 -1.66
C ASP A 71 3.07 0.76 -2.35
N CYS A 72 2.91 2.06 -2.06
CA CYS A 72 1.90 2.88 -2.73
C CYS A 72 2.21 3.20 -4.19
N ALA A 73 3.46 3.01 -4.62
CA ALA A 73 3.94 3.25 -5.99
C ALA A 73 4.51 1.98 -6.67
N ASP A 74 4.56 0.84 -5.96
CA ASP A 74 5.07 -0.43 -6.49
C ASP A 74 3.97 -1.50 -6.45
N GLU A 75 3.50 -1.92 -7.63
CA GLU A 75 2.49 -2.97 -7.75
C GLU A 75 3.05 -4.38 -7.50
N PHE A 76 4.36 -4.58 -7.64
CA PHE A 76 4.97 -5.90 -7.76
C PHE A 76 5.78 -6.30 -6.52
N TYR A 77 6.70 -5.44 -6.09
CA TYR A 77 7.73 -5.77 -5.10
C TYR A 77 7.46 -5.12 -3.74
N ARG A 78 6.49 -5.63 -3.01
CA ARG A 78 6.05 -5.11 -1.70
C ARG A 78 6.90 -5.69 -0.57
N GLN A 79 8.16 -5.23 -0.49
CA GLN A 79 9.13 -5.63 0.52
C GLN A 79 9.72 -4.40 1.21
N ALA A 80 9.92 -4.47 2.52
CA ALA A 80 10.44 -3.36 3.31
C ALA A 80 11.75 -2.77 2.77
N ILE A 81 12.68 -3.63 2.33
CA ILE A 81 13.97 -3.19 1.78
C ILE A 81 13.81 -2.44 0.45
N ILE A 82 12.86 -2.84 -0.39
CA ILE A 82 12.57 -2.19 -1.67
C ILE A 82 11.89 -0.84 -1.42
N ALA A 83 10.94 -0.80 -0.49
CA ALA A 83 10.29 0.43 -0.08
C ALA A 83 11.29 1.44 0.50
N ALA A 84 12.23 0.99 1.34
CA ALA A 84 13.30 1.82 1.87
C ALA A 84 14.21 2.37 0.77
N GLY A 85 14.62 1.52 -0.18
CA GLY A 85 15.46 1.91 -1.31
C GLY A 85 14.78 2.94 -2.23
N SER A 86 13.52 2.72 -2.58
CA SER A 86 12.74 3.68 -3.38
C SER A 86 12.50 4.99 -2.62
N GLY A 87 12.29 4.92 -1.30
CA GLY A 87 12.17 6.10 -0.43
C GLY A 87 13.45 6.95 -0.43
N ALA A 88 14.63 6.32 -0.36
CA ALA A 88 15.91 7.02 -0.46
C ALA A 88 16.06 7.72 -1.81
N LYS A 89 15.71 7.06 -2.92
CA LYS A 89 15.72 7.68 -4.26
C LYS A 89 14.78 8.89 -4.32
N ALA A 90 13.54 8.74 -3.85
CA ALA A 90 12.57 9.84 -3.83
C ALA A 90 13.05 11.04 -3.00
N ALA A 91 13.71 10.80 -1.86
CA ALA A 91 14.27 11.85 -1.02
C ALA A 91 15.40 12.63 -1.74
N ILE A 92 16.30 11.93 -2.44
CA ILE A 92 17.38 12.56 -3.23
C ILE A 92 16.78 13.42 -4.33
N GLU A 93 15.80 12.91 -5.08
CA GLU A 93 15.15 13.67 -6.15
C GLU A 93 14.37 14.88 -5.62
N ALA A 94 13.72 14.76 -4.47
CA ALA A 94 13.05 15.88 -3.83
C ALA A 94 14.05 16.98 -3.40
N ILE A 95 15.23 16.60 -2.87
CA ILE A 95 16.30 17.56 -2.53
C ILE A 95 16.80 18.26 -3.79
N ASN A 96 17.06 17.50 -4.87
CA ASN A 96 17.48 18.06 -6.14
C ASN A 96 16.45 19.06 -6.68
N TYR A 97 15.18 18.69 -6.64
CA TYR A 97 14.08 19.59 -7.05
C TYR A 97 14.06 20.88 -6.25
N VAL A 98 14.14 20.82 -4.92
CA VAL A 98 14.15 22.02 -4.06
C VAL A 98 15.34 22.93 -4.36
N ASN A 99 16.50 22.36 -4.66
CA ASN A 99 17.70 23.13 -5.02
C ASN A 99 17.62 23.80 -6.41
N LEU A 100 16.83 23.22 -7.33
CA LEU A 100 16.63 23.76 -8.66
C LEU A 100 15.58 24.91 -8.70
N VAL A 101 14.68 24.99 -7.73
CA VAL A 101 13.60 25.97 -7.71
C VAL A 101 13.85 27.13 -6.73
N LYS A 102 15.02 27.12 -6.08
CA LYS A 102 15.53 28.27 -5.30
C LYS A 102 16.20 29.28 -6.21
#